data_992f9802f5258003ae26dd8d8e272b92
#
_entry.id   992f9802f5258003ae26dd8d8e272b92
#
_cell.length_a   1.000
_cell.length_b   1.000
_cell.length_c   1.000
_cell.angle_alpha   90.00
_cell.angle_beta   90.00
_cell.angle_gamma   90.00
#
_symmetry.space_group_name_H-M   'P 1'
#
loop_
_entity.id
_entity.type
_entity.pdbx_description
1 polymer ?
#
loop_
_entity_poly.entity_id
_entity_poly.type
_entity_poly.pdbx_seq_one_letter_code
_entity_poly.pdbx_strand_id
1 'polypeptide(L)'
;MILARADLHIHTLYSDGSDSTEQLLTTIRTNQITYFSVTDHDTIDGVLHMQSLDLTGLHFFPGVEFSCFTPYKKCHILGYCYDAACPPFQDILLEGHDKRMQKLRLRLDYLKETFGIVFSKQTQDSFYQMTSVGKPHLAKALIALGYGTTIQEVMDKYLTLH
;
A
#
# COMPACT_ATOMS: atom_id res chain seq x y z
N MET A 1 -23.00 -22.48 -16.73
CA MET A 1 -21.91 -22.70 -15.75
C MET A 1 -21.30 -21.34 -15.50
N ILE A 2 -21.47 -20.76 -14.31
CA ILE A 2 -20.85 -19.48 -13.96
C ILE A 2 -19.39 -19.79 -13.66
N LEU A 3 -18.45 -19.22 -14.46
CA LEU A 3 -17.03 -19.34 -14.18
C LEU A 3 -16.73 -18.55 -12.90
N ALA A 4 -16.12 -19.19 -11.91
CA ALA A 4 -15.63 -18.51 -10.72
C ALA A 4 -14.53 -17.49 -11.12
N ARG A 5 -14.64 -16.26 -10.61
CA ARG A 5 -13.67 -15.19 -10.85
C ARG A 5 -12.84 -14.98 -9.60
N ALA A 6 -11.54 -14.81 -9.78
CA ALA A 6 -10.59 -14.59 -8.68
C ALA A 6 -9.75 -13.34 -8.94
N ASP A 7 -9.47 -12.60 -7.87
CA ASP A 7 -8.46 -11.55 -7.81
C ASP A 7 -7.69 -11.68 -6.49
N LEU A 8 -6.44 -12.11 -6.57
CA LEU A 8 -5.63 -12.43 -5.40
C LEU A 8 -4.52 -11.40 -5.14
N HIS A 9 -4.53 -10.25 -5.79
CA HIS A 9 -3.53 -9.20 -5.60
C HIS A 9 -4.18 -7.82 -5.66
N ILE A 10 -4.70 -7.36 -4.53
CA ILE A 10 -5.45 -6.11 -4.42
C ILE A 10 -4.91 -5.26 -3.28
N HIS A 11 -4.77 -3.96 -3.52
CA HIS A 11 -4.36 -2.97 -2.53
C HIS A 11 -5.53 -2.09 -2.12
N THR A 12 -5.50 -1.63 -0.87
CA THR A 12 -6.49 -0.73 -0.28
C THR A 12 -5.84 0.58 0.17
N LEU A 13 -6.64 1.49 0.75
CA LEU A 13 -6.15 2.72 1.38
C LEU A 13 -5.19 2.46 2.56
N TYR A 14 -5.08 1.23 3.06
CA TYR A 14 -4.10 0.86 4.09
C TYR A 14 -2.67 0.77 3.54
N SER A 15 -2.52 0.71 2.20
CA SER A 15 -1.22 0.90 1.52
C SER A 15 -1.36 1.92 0.40
N ASP A 16 -1.15 1.56 -0.84
CA ASP A 16 -1.13 2.49 -1.96
C ASP A 16 -2.31 2.33 -2.94
N GLY A 17 -3.30 1.53 -2.57
CA GLY A 17 -4.58 1.47 -3.26
C GLY A 17 -5.37 2.78 -3.19
N SER A 18 -6.49 2.83 -3.91
CA SER A 18 -7.38 4.00 -3.99
C SER A 18 -8.69 3.81 -3.23
N ASP A 19 -9.06 2.58 -2.94
CA ASP A 19 -10.38 2.23 -2.39
C ASP A 19 -10.28 1.87 -0.91
N SER A 20 -11.27 2.28 -0.12
CA SER A 20 -11.46 1.69 1.20
C SER A 20 -11.87 0.21 1.06
N THR A 21 -11.79 -0.55 2.13
CA THR A 21 -12.21 -1.96 2.13
C THR A 21 -13.69 -2.13 1.80
N GLU A 22 -14.57 -1.18 2.19
CA GLU A 22 -16.00 -1.18 1.86
C GLU A 22 -16.23 -0.89 0.37
N GLN A 23 -15.50 0.08 -0.18
CA GLN A 23 -15.54 0.39 -1.61
C GLN A 23 -15.02 -0.79 -2.43
N LEU A 24 -13.91 -1.40 -1.99
CA LEU A 24 -13.36 -2.60 -2.61
C LEU A 24 -14.37 -3.76 -2.56
N LEU A 25 -15.00 -4.01 -1.41
CA LEU A 25 -16.00 -5.08 -1.28
C LEU A 25 -17.19 -4.85 -2.24
N THR A 26 -17.62 -3.61 -2.41
CA THR A 26 -18.65 -3.24 -3.40
C THR A 26 -18.19 -3.55 -4.83
N THR A 27 -16.94 -3.21 -5.16
CA THR A 27 -16.31 -3.48 -6.46
C THR A 27 -16.20 -4.98 -6.73
N ILE A 28 -15.77 -5.77 -5.75
CA ILE A 28 -15.69 -7.24 -5.78
C ILE A 28 -17.07 -7.84 -6.12
N ARG A 29 -18.11 -7.43 -5.42
CA ARG A 29 -19.49 -7.92 -5.66
C ARG A 29 -20.01 -7.51 -7.03
N THR A 30 -19.81 -6.26 -7.44
CA THR A 30 -20.27 -5.73 -8.74
C THR A 30 -19.62 -6.47 -9.90
N ASN A 31 -18.33 -6.83 -9.78
CA ASN A 31 -17.58 -7.55 -10.80
C ASN A 31 -17.73 -9.07 -10.71
N GLN A 32 -18.59 -9.58 -9.81
CA GLN A 32 -18.83 -11.01 -9.61
C GLN A 32 -17.55 -11.81 -9.31
N ILE A 33 -16.62 -11.19 -8.59
CA ILE A 33 -15.42 -11.86 -8.08
C ILE A 33 -15.83 -12.64 -6.84
N THR A 34 -15.54 -13.94 -6.81
CA THR A 34 -15.92 -14.83 -5.70
C THR A 34 -14.74 -15.21 -4.81
N TYR A 35 -13.52 -15.16 -5.35
CA TYR A 35 -12.27 -15.47 -4.64
C TYR A 35 -11.38 -14.24 -4.68
N PHE A 36 -10.96 -13.73 -3.51
CA PHE A 36 -10.11 -12.55 -3.51
C PHE A 36 -9.19 -12.49 -2.30
N SER A 37 -8.16 -11.67 -2.42
CA SER A 37 -7.22 -11.36 -1.34
C SER A 37 -6.88 -9.88 -1.33
N VAL A 38 -6.84 -9.28 -0.16
CA VAL A 38 -6.20 -8.00 0.10
C VAL A 38 -4.75 -8.27 0.43
N THR A 39 -3.84 -7.60 -0.26
CA THR A 39 -2.39 -7.82 -0.18
C THR A 39 -1.66 -6.48 -0.02
N ASP A 40 -2.09 -5.67 0.91
CA ASP A 40 -1.48 -4.37 1.19
C ASP A 40 0.02 -4.49 1.49
N HIS A 41 0.78 -3.48 1.10
CA HIS A 41 2.23 -3.48 1.26
C HIS A 41 2.67 -3.39 2.72
N ASP A 42 3.39 -4.39 3.21
CA ASP A 42 4.03 -4.47 4.53
C ASP A 42 3.07 -4.18 5.70
N THR A 43 1.76 -4.42 5.52
CA THR A 43 0.71 -4.29 6.53
C THR A 43 -0.42 -5.29 6.30
N ILE A 44 -1.11 -5.65 7.38
CA ILE A 44 -2.32 -6.49 7.34
C ILE A 44 -3.58 -5.74 7.83
N ASP A 45 -3.50 -4.43 8.05
CA ASP A 45 -4.63 -3.67 8.61
C ASP A 45 -5.84 -3.70 7.68
N GLY A 46 -5.63 -3.63 6.35
CA GLY A 46 -6.67 -3.81 5.34
C GLY A 46 -7.32 -5.19 5.40
N VAL A 47 -6.52 -6.24 5.68
CA VAL A 47 -7.04 -7.61 5.88
C VAL A 47 -7.89 -7.69 7.13
N LEU A 48 -7.41 -7.17 8.26
CA LEU A 48 -8.15 -7.18 9.53
C LEU A 48 -9.46 -6.43 9.40
N HIS A 49 -9.46 -5.27 8.73
CA HIS A 49 -10.68 -4.52 8.49
C HIS A 49 -11.63 -5.24 7.53
N MET A 50 -11.13 -5.82 6.42
CA MET A 50 -11.93 -6.61 5.49
C MET A 50 -12.61 -7.79 6.18
N GLN A 51 -11.92 -8.48 7.09
CA GLN A 51 -12.48 -9.60 7.86
C GLN A 51 -13.61 -9.18 8.80
N SER A 52 -13.72 -7.91 9.18
CA SER A 52 -14.82 -7.38 9.99
C SER A 52 -16.10 -7.10 9.19
N LEU A 53 -16.04 -7.13 7.86
CA LEU A 53 -17.17 -6.87 6.97
C LEU A 53 -17.97 -8.14 6.67
N ASP A 54 -19.18 -7.98 6.14
CA ASP A 54 -19.99 -9.11 5.67
C ASP A 54 -19.43 -9.68 4.36
N LEU A 55 -18.81 -10.85 4.44
CA LEU A 55 -18.22 -11.56 3.30
C LEU A 55 -19.11 -12.72 2.81
N THR A 56 -20.40 -12.73 3.15
CA THR A 56 -21.33 -13.80 2.74
C THR A 56 -21.29 -14.01 1.22
N GLY A 57 -21.08 -15.26 0.80
CA GLY A 57 -20.97 -15.65 -0.61
C GLY A 57 -19.63 -15.39 -1.27
N LEU A 58 -18.62 -14.94 -0.52
CA LEU A 58 -17.26 -14.67 -0.99
C LEU A 58 -16.23 -15.56 -0.26
N HIS A 59 -15.14 -15.87 -0.94
CA HIS A 59 -13.98 -16.58 -0.40
C HIS A 59 -12.82 -15.62 -0.29
N PHE A 60 -12.56 -15.13 0.92
CA PHE A 60 -11.49 -14.21 1.22
C PHE A 60 -10.26 -14.96 1.76
N PHE A 61 -9.11 -14.69 1.19
CA PHE A 61 -7.81 -15.20 1.62
C PHE A 61 -6.99 -14.05 2.22
N PRO A 62 -6.64 -14.07 3.52
CA PRO A 62 -5.73 -13.11 4.09
C PRO A 62 -4.41 -13.09 3.33
N GLY A 63 -4.01 -11.92 2.85
CA GLY A 63 -2.78 -11.74 2.08
C GLY A 63 -1.96 -10.55 2.56
N VAL A 64 -0.73 -10.47 2.11
CA VAL A 64 0.21 -9.37 2.33
C VAL A 64 1.21 -9.33 1.20
N GLU A 65 1.66 -8.14 0.79
CA GLU A 65 2.76 -7.99 -0.15
C GLU A 65 4.00 -7.42 0.56
N PHE A 66 5.01 -8.24 0.74
CA PHE A 66 6.28 -7.83 1.35
C PHE A 66 7.18 -7.11 0.38
N SER A 67 7.70 -5.95 0.79
CA SER A 67 8.76 -5.24 0.07
C SER A 67 10.12 -5.85 0.39
N CYS A 68 10.65 -6.66 -0.52
CA CYS A 68 11.87 -7.41 -0.33
C CYS A 68 13.04 -6.81 -1.12
N PHE A 69 14.26 -7.03 -0.59
CA PHE A 69 15.50 -6.63 -1.22
C PHE A 69 16.42 -7.82 -1.36
N THR A 70 16.96 -7.99 -2.55
CA THR A 70 18.07 -8.91 -2.80
C THR A 70 19.31 -8.10 -3.18
N PRO A 71 20.52 -8.68 -3.15
CA PRO A 71 21.72 -8.01 -3.63
C PRO A 71 21.62 -7.51 -5.09
N TYR A 72 20.69 -8.08 -5.86
CA TYR A 72 20.57 -7.80 -7.29
C TYR A 72 19.41 -6.89 -7.65
N LYS A 73 18.30 -6.94 -6.90
CA LYS A 73 17.07 -6.18 -7.22
C LYS A 73 16.12 -6.06 -6.04
N LYS A 74 15.25 -5.06 -6.14
CA LYS A 74 14.03 -4.98 -5.35
C LYS A 74 12.99 -5.94 -5.94
N CYS A 75 12.23 -6.63 -5.10
CA CYS A 75 11.12 -7.46 -5.50
C CYS A 75 10.00 -7.39 -4.45
N HIS A 76 8.82 -7.77 -4.86
CA HIS A 76 7.69 -7.93 -3.95
C HIS A 76 7.32 -9.41 -3.88
N ILE A 77 6.99 -9.88 -2.69
CA ILE A 77 6.60 -11.28 -2.45
C ILE A 77 5.23 -11.27 -1.81
N LEU A 78 4.29 -11.96 -2.46
CA LEU A 78 2.94 -12.17 -1.92
C LEU A 78 2.95 -13.35 -0.93
N GLY A 79 2.45 -13.10 0.26
CA GLY A 79 2.21 -14.11 1.29
C GLY A 79 0.70 -14.28 1.52
N TYR A 80 0.25 -15.52 1.71
CA TYR A 80 -1.16 -15.82 1.93
C TYR A 80 -1.35 -16.76 3.11
N CYS A 81 -2.53 -16.67 3.75
CA CYS A 81 -2.97 -17.61 4.79
C CYS A 81 -1.95 -17.80 5.91
N TYR A 82 -1.29 -16.73 6.30
CA TYR A 82 -0.32 -16.68 7.40
C TYR A 82 -1.02 -16.75 8.76
N ASP A 83 -0.28 -17.10 9.80
CA ASP A 83 -0.68 -16.90 11.18
C ASP A 83 -0.29 -15.47 11.62
N ALA A 84 -1.28 -14.59 11.73
CA ALA A 84 -1.06 -13.20 12.14
C ALA A 84 -0.54 -13.06 13.58
N ALA A 85 -0.71 -14.09 14.43
CA ALA A 85 -0.22 -14.09 15.81
C ALA A 85 1.23 -14.59 15.91
N CYS A 86 1.79 -15.14 14.83
CA CYS A 86 3.17 -15.65 14.81
C CYS A 86 4.19 -14.51 15.02
N PRO A 87 5.01 -14.52 16.10
CA PRO A 87 5.92 -13.42 16.39
C PRO A 87 6.90 -13.08 15.26
N PRO A 88 7.57 -14.04 14.58
CA PRO A 88 8.40 -13.73 13.42
C PRO A 88 7.68 -13.00 12.30
N PHE A 89 6.38 -13.28 12.08
CA PHE A 89 5.59 -12.58 11.09
C PHE A 89 5.32 -11.12 11.50
N GLN A 90 5.00 -10.90 12.79
CA GLN A 90 4.81 -9.53 13.31
C GLN A 90 6.12 -8.73 13.26
N ASP A 91 7.26 -9.34 13.58
CA ASP A 91 8.57 -8.69 13.49
C ASP A 91 8.87 -8.22 12.05
N ILE A 92 8.54 -9.03 11.04
CA ILE A 92 8.72 -8.66 9.62
C ILE A 92 7.82 -7.47 9.24
N LEU A 93 6.58 -7.42 9.72
CA LEU A 93 5.68 -6.29 9.46
C LEU A 93 6.21 -4.99 10.10
N LEU A 94 6.69 -5.06 11.35
CA LEU A 94 7.31 -3.92 12.05
C LEU A 94 8.57 -3.43 11.31
N GLU A 95 9.44 -4.34 10.91
CA GLU A 95 10.64 -4.00 10.12
C GLU A 95 10.26 -3.34 8.78
N GLY A 96 9.22 -3.84 8.11
CA GLY A 96 8.67 -3.28 6.88
C GLY A 96 8.18 -1.83 7.09
N HIS A 97 7.41 -1.59 8.14
CA HIS A 97 6.94 -0.27 8.53
C HIS A 97 8.10 0.69 8.80
N ASP A 98 9.09 0.29 9.61
CA ASP A 98 10.25 1.12 9.95
C ASP A 98 11.06 1.51 8.70
N LYS A 99 11.27 0.57 7.79
CA LYS A 99 11.92 0.84 6.51
C LYS A 99 11.13 1.82 5.63
N ARG A 100 9.80 1.77 5.65
CA ARG A 100 8.94 2.75 4.94
C ARG A 100 9.09 4.13 5.55
N MET A 101 9.10 4.25 6.88
CA MET A 101 9.32 5.52 7.58
C MET A 101 10.70 6.11 7.29
N GLN A 102 11.75 5.30 7.24
CA GLN A 102 13.09 5.75 6.83
C GLN A 102 13.09 6.27 5.37
N LYS A 103 12.47 5.51 4.45
CA LYS A 103 12.35 5.93 3.04
C LYS A 103 11.52 7.20 2.87
N LEU A 104 10.48 7.39 3.69
CA LEU A 104 9.70 8.63 3.70
C LEU A 104 10.60 9.81 4.06
N ARG A 105 11.35 9.74 5.17
CA ARG A 105 12.28 10.81 5.60
C ARG A 105 13.27 11.17 4.50
N LEU A 106 13.96 10.16 3.95
CA LEU A 106 14.93 10.37 2.86
C LEU A 106 14.31 11.05 1.63
N ARG A 107 13.06 10.72 1.28
CA ARG A 107 12.37 11.37 0.16
C ARG A 107 11.96 12.81 0.47
N LEU A 108 11.50 13.08 1.68
CA LEU A 108 11.17 14.44 2.10
C LEU A 108 12.42 15.33 2.11
N ASP A 109 13.55 14.83 2.60
CA ASP A 109 14.84 15.53 2.57
C ASP A 109 15.30 15.76 1.13
N TYR A 110 15.23 14.74 0.28
CA TYR A 110 15.60 14.84 -1.13
C TYR A 110 14.74 15.88 -1.89
N LEU A 111 13.41 15.89 -1.66
CA LEU A 111 12.51 16.88 -2.26
C LEU A 111 12.88 18.30 -1.83
N LYS A 112 13.19 18.48 -0.55
CA LYS A 112 13.62 19.77 0.00
C LYS A 112 14.96 20.22 -0.57
N GLU A 113 15.97 19.35 -0.56
CA GLU A 113 17.34 19.70 -0.94
C GLU A 113 17.51 19.88 -2.45
N THR A 114 16.84 19.03 -3.25
CA THR A 114 17.00 19.01 -4.71
C THR A 114 16.07 19.97 -5.42
N PHE A 115 14.82 20.10 -4.93
CA PHE A 115 13.78 20.86 -5.63
C PHE A 115 13.23 22.03 -4.81
N GLY A 116 13.67 22.22 -3.56
CA GLY A 116 13.12 23.23 -2.67
C GLY A 116 11.67 22.98 -2.24
N ILE A 117 11.17 21.74 -2.42
CA ILE A 117 9.78 21.38 -2.15
C ILE A 117 9.65 20.95 -0.69
N VAL A 118 8.80 21.64 0.05
CA VAL A 118 8.50 21.35 1.46
C VAL A 118 6.99 21.23 1.62
N PHE A 119 6.51 20.09 2.07
CA PHE A 119 5.10 19.93 2.42
C PHE A 119 4.75 20.65 3.71
N SER A 120 3.49 21.07 3.85
CA SER A 120 2.99 21.60 5.12
C SER A 120 3.17 20.60 6.24
N LYS A 121 3.27 21.11 7.48
CA LYS A 121 3.37 20.22 8.66
C LYS A 121 2.21 19.23 8.71
N GLN A 122 0.99 19.68 8.45
CA GLN A 122 -0.21 18.83 8.43
C GLN A 122 -0.08 17.68 7.42
N THR A 123 0.43 17.96 6.20
CA THR A 123 0.66 16.93 5.18
C THR A 123 1.75 15.95 5.60
N GLN A 124 2.84 16.44 6.19
CA GLN A 124 3.90 15.55 6.70
C GLN A 124 3.38 14.68 7.84
N ASP A 125 2.65 15.24 8.80
CA ASP A 125 2.05 14.47 9.91
C ASP A 125 1.09 13.39 9.38
N SER A 126 0.30 13.69 8.33
CA SER A 126 -0.57 12.68 7.71
C SER A 126 0.21 11.51 7.10
N PHE A 127 1.38 11.75 6.49
CA PHE A 127 2.23 10.65 6.00
C PHE A 127 2.78 9.77 7.13
N TYR A 128 3.17 10.37 8.25
CA TYR A 128 3.68 9.62 9.41
C TYR A 128 2.61 8.81 10.14
N GLN A 129 1.32 9.13 9.93
CA GLN A 129 0.19 8.38 10.49
C GLN A 129 -0.26 7.21 9.60
N MET A 130 0.23 7.13 8.36
CA MET A 130 -0.12 6.02 7.46
C MET A 130 0.57 4.74 7.89
N THR A 131 -0.14 3.64 7.88
CA THR A 131 0.42 2.31 8.20
C THR A 131 1.47 1.90 7.16
N SER A 132 1.22 2.15 5.88
CA SER A 132 2.13 1.81 4.79
C SER A 132 2.23 2.94 3.76
N VAL A 133 3.03 3.97 4.10
CA VAL A 133 3.30 5.08 3.19
C VAL A 133 4.20 4.67 2.03
N GLY A 134 3.85 5.10 0.81
CA GLY A 134 4.60 4.81 -0.42
C GLY A 134 4.79 6.03 -1.32
N LYS A 135 5.54 5.86 -2.42
CA LYS A 135 5.72 6.91 -3.45
C LYS A 135 4.39 7.46 -3.99
N PRO A 136 3.34 6.65 -4.24
CA PRO A 136 2.08 7.17 -4.73
C PRO A 136 1.44 8.23 -3.83
N HIS A 137 1.58 8.10 -2.50
CA HIS A 137 1.06 9.10 -1.55
C HIS A 137 1.75 10.45 -1.70
N LEU A 138 3.10 10.45 -1.79
CA LEU A 138 3.86 11.68 -2.02
C LEU A 138 3.54 12.25 -3.40
N ALA A 139 3.39 11.41 -4.42
CA ALA A 139 3.04 11.86 -5.77
C ALA A 139 1.66 12.54 -5.80
N LYS A 140 0.64 11.96 -5.15
CA LYS A 140 -0.69 12.59 -5.01
C LYS A 140 -0.57 13.98 -4.34
N ALA A 141 0.22 14.09 -3.27
CA ALA A 141 0.43 15.37 -2.59
C ALA A 141 1.21 16.38 -3.45
N LEU A 142 2.18 15.96 -4.24
CA LEU A 142 2.91 16.80 -5.19
C LEU A 142 1.99 17.29 -6.31
N ILE A 143 1.10 16.45 -6.84
CA ILE A 143 0.09 16.83 -7.83
C ILE A 143 -0.84 17.90 -7.25
N ALA A 144 -1.30 17.73 -6.00
CA ALA A 144 -2.15 18.72 -5.33
C ALA A 144 -1.45 20.07 -5.16
N LEU A 145 -0.11 20.11 -5.11
CA LEU A 145 0.70 21.33 -5.09
C LEU A 145 1.06 21.86 -6.50
N GLY A 146 0.59 21.21 -7.58
CA GLY A 146 0.83 21.65 -8.96
C GLY A 146 2.15 21.17 -9.58
N TYR A 147 2.83 20.20 -9.01
CA TYR A 147 4.12 19.69 -9.53
C TYR A 147 3.98 18.65 -10.65
N GLY A 148 2.80 18.43 -11.19
CA GLY A 148 2.56 17.51 -12.31
C GLY A 148 1.09 17.12 -12.40
N THR A 149 0.76 16.24 -13.35
CA THR A 149 -0.62 15.87 -13.66
C THR A 149 -0.91 14.39 -13.46
N THR A 150 0.09 13.53 -13.52
CA THR A 150 -0.07 12.09 -13.32
C THR A 150 0.89 11.56 -12.25
N ILE A 151 0.46 10.52 -11.55
CA ILE A 151 1.26 9.86 -10.51
C ILE A 151 2.59 9.36 -11.10
N GLN A 152 2.57 8.74 -12.28
CA GLN A 152 3.77 8.20 -12.91
C GLN A 152 4.78 9.30 -13.26
N GLU A 153 4.33 10.38 -13.92
CA GLU A 153 5.17 11.55 -14.23
C GLU A 153 5.86 12.09 -12.98
N VAL A 154 5.10 12.28 -11.91
CA VAL A 154 5.60 12.86 -10.66
C VAL A 154 6.57 11.90 -9.95
N MET A 155 6.27 10.59 -9.94
CA MET A 155 7.18 9.60 -9.38
C MET A 155 8.52 9.55 -10.11
N ASP A 156 8.50 9.58 -11.43
CA ASP A 156 9.72 9.51 -12.25
C ASP A 156 10.58 10.77 -12.08
N LYS A 157 9.94 11.94 -12.05
CA LYS A 157 10.63 13.21 -11.99
C LYS A 157 11.15 13.57 -10.60
N TYR A 158 10.36 13.32 -9.55
CA TYR A 158 10.64 13.84 -8.21
C TYR A 158 10.96 12.79 -7.15
N LEU A 159 10.59 11.52 -7.35
CA LEU A 159 10.67 10.48 -6.33
C LEU A 159 11.60 9.31 -6.71
N THR A 160 12.29 9.41 -7.85
CA THR A 160 13.35 8.47 -8.22
C THR A 160 14.67 8.99 -7.69
N LEU A 161 15.16 8.36 -6.62
CA LEU A 161 16.50 8.60 -6.09
C LEU A 161 17.50 7.92 -7.05
N HIS A 162 18.42 8.66 -7.61
CA HIS A 162 19.52 8.17 -8.44
C HIS A 162 20.71 7.77 -7.58
#